data_60598589b4edf90c6ce10aca6b91ff43
#
_entry.id   60598589b4edf90c6ce10aca6b91ff43
#
_cell.length_a   1.000
_cell.length_b   1.000
_cell.length_c   1.000
_cell.angle_alpha   90.00
_cell.angle_beta   90.00
_cell.angle_gamma   90.00
#
_symmetry.space_group_name_H-M   'P 1'
#
loop_
_entity.id
_entity.type
_entity.pdbx_description
1 polymer ?
#
loop_
_entity_poly.entity_id
_entity_poly.type
_entity_poly.pdbx_seq_one_letter_code
_entity_poly.pdbx_strand_id
1 'polypeptide(L)'
;MKLLDMRLLMMGPVKSILYGIYIYFLLHFIILLFIDNYNVIFLTIAIVSVDLLSFIVEHFYSNPITRFSITVSEIIKWFALIYGIITLGIYIIQIAIPIPKDIVLLTLFIVVIIGIYAYINAHRIIITEHNIKINNLDEELTIIHISDLHVGSIRNKKMLKNLINKINSISADIVIISGDLADGYSPVKEDMFISLKKSKIPIFFVFGNHDYYGGIDQLLKATKNANIVSVINEKIEFKGLNIFGLSYSFGNQDEQVETIKKIEEVIDLNQVNVLVYHVPVNWEFFRSIGFDIQLSGHTHGGQFYPMNLIFKIMFPYLRGLFKYDDSYLSVTDGVGTGSPPLRLGTHSEIVLLHLKKNIE
;
A
#
# COMPACT_ATOMS: atom_id res chain seq x y z
N MET A 1 -14.45 -12.55 -19.31
CA MET A 1 -14.00 -11.23 -18.90
C MET A 1 -14.91 -10.77 -17.76
N LYS A 2 -14.40 -10.68 -16.53
CA LYS A 2 -15.23 -10.37 -15.35
C LYS A 2 -15.71 -8.91 -15.43
N LEU A 3 -16.85 -8.60 -14.81
CA LEU A 3 -17.45 -7.25 -14.81
C LEU A 3 -16.48 -6.16 -14.30
N LEU A 4 -15.56 -6.54 -13.41
CA LEU A 4 -14.51 -5.70 -12.85
C LEU A 4 -13.43 -5.35 -13.87
N ASP A 5 -13.01 -6.32 -14.71
CA ASP A 5 -12.06 -6.11 -15.81
C ASP A 5 -12.61 -5.12 -16.84
N MET A 6 -13.91 -5.21 -17.11
CA MET A 6 -14.60 -4.28 -18.01
C MET A 6 -14.67 -2.86 -17.46
N ARG A 7 -14.90 -2.68 -16.14
CA ARG A 7 -14.91 -1.35 -15.51
C ARG A 7 -13.53 -0.69 -15.52
N LEU A 8 -12.48 -1.46 -15.22
CA LEU A 8 -11.09 -0.98 -15.28
C LEU A 8 -10.69 -0.58 -16.72
N LEU A 9 -11.06 -1.37 -17.72
CA LEU A 9 -10.79 -1.07 -19.14
C LEU A 9 -11.61 0.14 -19.64
N MET A 10 -12.86 0.30 -19.19
CA MET A 10 -13.68 1.45 -19.59
C MET A 10 -13.25 2.76 -18.89
N MET A 11 -12.77 2.71 -17.65
CA MET A 11 -12.29 3.91 -16.94
C MET A 11 -10.89 4.34 -17.38
N GLY A 12 -10.08 3.45 -17.95
CA GLY A 12 -8.73 3.74 -18.44
C GLY A 12 -8.70 4.90 -19.46
N PRO A 13 -9.46 4.85 -20.55
CA PRO A 13 -9.49 5.91 -21.54
C PRO A 13 -9.92 7.28 -20.98
N VAL A 14 -10.94 7.30 -20.11
CA VAL A 14 -11.41 8.54 -19.47
C VAL A 14 -10.32 9.14 -18.58
N LYS A 15 -9.68 8.32 -17.75
CA LYS A 15 -8.55 8.76 -16.91
C LYS A 15 -7.40 9.29 -17.76
N SER A 16 -7.07 8.60 -18.86
CA SER A 16 -5.99 9.03 -19.78
C SER A 16 -6.31 10.35 -20.47
N ILE A 17 -7.57 10.61 -20.85
CA ILE A 17 -8.00 11.90 -21.42
C ILE A 17 -7.85 13.00 -20.39
N LEU A 18 -8.35 12.82 -19.15
CA LEU A 18 -8.23 13.81 -18.09
C LEU A 18 -6.76 14.08 -17.74
N TYR A 19 -5.96 13.03 -17.67
CA TYR A 19 -4.51 13.15 -17.48
C TYR A 19 -3.85 13.91 -18.64
N GLY A 20 -4.25 13.65 -19.87
CA GLY A 20 -3.76 14.37 -21.06
C GLY A 20 -4.08 15.86 -21.03
N ILE A 21 -5.30 16.23 -20.67
CA ILE A 21 -5.70 17.63 -20.48
C ILE A 21 -4.82 18.29 -19.40
N TYR A 22 -4.64 17.62 -18.26
CA TYR A 22 -3.80 18.11 -17.18
C TYR A 22 -2.34 18.30 -17.61
N ILE A 23 -1.72 17.31 -18.27
CA ILE A 23 -0.34 17.38 -18.75
C ILE A 23 -0.16 18.49 -19.80
N TYR A 24 -1.14 18.65 -20.69
CA TYR A 24 -1.10 19.74 -21.67
C TYR A 24 -1.00 21.11 -20.99
N PHE A 25 -1.91 21.40 -20.06
CA PHE A 25 -1.87 22.67 -19.35
C PHE A 25 -0.63 22.81 -18.49
N LEU A 26 -0.20 21.77 -17.80
CA LEU A 26 1.01 21.80 -16.98
C LEU A 26 2.25 22.15 -17.79
N LEU A 27 2.48 21.45 -18.90
CA LEU A 27 3.62 21.71 -19.79
C LEU A 27 3.53 23.11 -20.40
N HIS A 28 2.34 23.52 -20.83
CA HIS A 28 2.11 24.85 -21.36
C HIS A 28 2.48 25.94 -20.33
N PHE A 29 1.97 25.84 -19.11
CA PHE A 29 2.25 26.83 -18.08
C PHE A 29 3.72 26.80 -17.59
N ILE A 30 4.37 25.63 -17.49
CA ILE A 30 5.80 25.56 -17.16
C ILE A 30 6.63 26.23 -18.25
N ILE A 31 6.35 25.95 -19.51
CA ILE A 31 7.14 26.51 -20.62
C ILE A 31 6.95 28.01 -20.74
N LEU A 32 5.73 28.53 -20.52
CA LEU A 32 5.45 29.97 -20.50
C LEU A 32 6.27 30.75 -19.44
N LEU A 33 6.76 30.08 -18.39
CA LEU A 33 7.68 30.72 -17.42
C LEU A 33 9.04 31.08 -18.04
N PHE A 34 9.39 30.45 -19.18
CA PHE A 34 10.70 30.59 -19.81
C PHE A 34 10.66 31.10 -21.25
N ILE A 35 9.67 30.68 -22.03
CA ILE A 35 9.59 30.89 -23.48
C ILE A 35 8.16 31.30 -23.87
N ASP A 36 7.99 32.36 -24.59
CA ASP A 36 6.73 32.76 -25.22
C ASP A 36 6.46 31.89 -26.47
N ASN A 37 5.23 31.36 -26.60
CA ASN A 37 4.75 30.61 -27.74
C ASN A 37 5.48 29.29 -28.08
N TYR A 38 5.22 28.25 -27.29
CA TYR A 38 5.62 26.88 -27.59
C TYR A 38 4.42 25.95 -27.69
N ASN A 39 4.42 25.02 -28.65
CA ASN A 39 3.37 24.01 -28.81
C ASN A 39 3.77 22.71 -28.12
N VAL A 40 3.07 22.35 -27.04
CA VAL A 40 3.35 21.17 -26.22
C VAL A 40 2.51 19.94 -26.58
N ILE A 41 1.66 20.03 -27.66
CA ILE A 41 0.67 18.99 -27.95
C ILE A 41 1.33 17.63 -28.28
N PHE A 42 2.41 17.63 -29.03
CA PHE A 42 3.12 16.39 -29.39
C PHE A 42 3.76 15.72 -28.18
N LEU A 43 4.36 16.51 -27.27
CA LEU A 43 4.94 16.00 -26.04
C LEU A 43 3.84 15.44 -25.11
N THR A 44 2.71 16.12 -25.02
CA THR A 44 1.53 15.66 -24.27
C THR A 44 1.04 14.32 -24.81
N ILE A 45 0.83 14.23 -26.13
CA ILE A 45 0.37 12.98 -26.78
C ILE A 45 1.37 11.85 -26.52
N ALA A 46 2.67 12.10 -26.62
CA ALA A 46 3.69 11.10 -26.37
C ALA A 46 3.63 10.57 -24.92
N ILE A 47 3.57 11.45 -23.91
CA ILE A 47 3.49 11.08 -22.51
C ILE A 47 2.23 10.24 -22.22
N VAL A 48 1.06 10.70 -22.70
CA VAL A 48 -0.21 10.01 -22.48
C VAL A 48 -0.27 8.67 -23.21
N SER A 49 0.28 8.60 -24.42
CA SER A 49 0.35 7.35 -25.19
C SER A 49 1.24 6.31 -24.50
N VAL A 50 2.39 6.72 -23.97
CA VAL A 50 3.28 5.83 -23.20
C VAL A 50 2.58 5.34 -21.93
N ASP A 51 1.88 6.20 -21.22
CA ASP A 51 1.13 5.82 -20.01
C ASP A 51 0.06 4.78 -20.33
N LEU A 52 -0.82 5.08 -21.29
CA LEU A 52 -1.92 4.20 -21.68
C LEU A 52 -1.44 2.85 -22.21
N LEU A 53 -0.44 2.87 -23.13
CA LEU A 53 0.12 1.65 -23.71
C LEU A 53 0.83 0.80 -22.63
N SER A 54 1.57 1.43 -21.72
CA SER A 54 2.24 0.73 -20.64
C SER A 54 1.24 0.00 -19.76
N PHE A 55 0.14 0.66 -19.40
CA PHE A 55 -0.92 0.07 -18.60
C PHE A 55 -1.59 -1.11 -19.31
N ILE A 56 -1.99 -0.93 -20.57
CA ILE A 56 -2.67 -1.98 -21.35
C ILE A 56 -1.76 -3.19 -21.54
N VAL A 57 -0.50 -2.96 -21.95
CA VAL A 57 0.42 -4.06 -22.26
C VAL A 57 0.80 -4.81 -20.98
N GLU A 58 1.07 -4.12 -19.86
CA GLU A 58 1.40 -4.79 -18.59
C GLU A 58 0.25 -5.66 -18.07
N HIS A 59 -0.99 -5.24 -18.27
CA HIS A 59 -2.16 -6.01 -17.86
C HIS A 59 -2.22 -7.39 -18.56
N PHE A 60 -1.82 -7.46 -19.84
CA PHE A 60 -1.85 -8.71 -20.60
C PHE A 60 -0.50 -9.44 -20.63
N TYR A 61 0.61 -8.71 -20.65
CA TYR A 61 1.96 -9.23 -20.91
C TYR A 61 3.00 -8.61 -19.99
N SER A 62 3.01 -9.03 -18.71
CA SER A 62 4.01 -8.55 -17.76
C SER A 62 5.41 -9.10 -18.07
N ASN A 63 6.33 -8.19 -18.44
CA ASN A 63 7.72 -8.47 -18.72
C ASN A 63 8.63 -7.31 -18.21
N PRO A 64 9.98 -7.44 -18.23
CA PRO A 64 10.85 -6.39 -17.69
C PRO A 64 10.70 -5.01 -18.38
N ILE A 65 10.39 -4.98 -19.67
CA ILE A 65 10.24 -3.73 -20.44
C ILE A 65 8.95 -3.03 -20.05
N THR A 66 7.83 -3.77 -20.00
CA THR A 66 6.53 -3.19 -19.62
C THR A 66 6.53 -2.71 -18.17
N ARG A 67 7.18 -3.44 -17.26
CA ARG A 67 7.38 -3.03 -15.87
C ARG A 67 8.23 -1.76 -15.76
N PHE A 68 9.29 -1.64 -16.53
CA PHE A 68 10.09 -0.42 -16.56
C PHE A 68 9.25 0.75 -17.07
N SER A 69 8.51 0.56 -18.16
CA SER A 69 7.65 1.58 -18.77
C SER A 69 6.58 2.09 -17.77
N ILE A 70 5.88 1.17 -17.10
CA ILE A 70 4.85 1.56 -16.09
C ILE A 70 5.50 2.26 -14.89
N THR A 71 6.68 1.82 -14.45
CA THR A 71 7.40 2.46 -13.37
C THR A 71 7.75 3.91 -13.71
N VAL A 72 8.26 4.14 -14.92
CA VAL A 72 8.59 5.49 -15.41
C VAL A 72 7.33 6.35 -15.52
N SER A 73 6.24 5.79 -16.06
CA SER A 73 4.96 6.49 -16.17
C SER A 73 4.42 6.93 -14.80
N GLU A 74 4.44 6.07 -13.80
CA GLU A 74 3.99 6.40 -12.45
C GLU A 74 4.88 7.47 -11.78
N ILE A 75 6.19 7.44 -12.03
CA ILE A 75 7.10 8.48 -11.57
C ILE A 75 6.78 9.83 -12.25
N ILE A 76 6.50 9.82 -13.55
CA ILE A 76 6.09 11.03 -14.29
C ILE A 76 4.80 11.61 -13.71
N LYS A 77 3.82 10.79 -13.34
CA LYS A 77 2.58 11.25 -12.71
C LYS A 77 2.84 11.96 -11.39
N TRP A 78 3.76 11.46 -10.57
CA TRP A 78 4.15 12.13 -9.34
C TRP A 78 4.82 13.48 -9.60
N PHE A 79 5.76 13.53 -10.54
CA PHE A 79 6.38 14.80 -10.93
C PHE A 79 5.34 15.78 -11.47
N ALA A 80 4.41 15.31 -12.29
CA ALA A 80 3.33 16.14 -12.81
C ALA A 80 2.49 16.75 -11.69
N LEU A 81 2.10 15.95 -10.68
CA LEU A 81 1.37 16.44 -9.52
C LEU A 81 2.15 17.53 -8.76
N ILE A 82 3.41 17.26 -8.42
CA ILE A 82 4.22 18.20 -7.64
C ILE A 82 4.52 19.47 -8.45
N TYR A 83 4.89 19.34 -9.71
CA TYR A 83 5.13 20.49 -10.58
C TYR A 83 3.87 21.30 -10.80
N GLY A 84 2.69 20.68 -10.88
CA GLY A 84 1.43 21.40 -10.98
C GLY A 84 1.16 22.27 -9.78
N ILE A 85 1.35 21.76 -8.57
CA ILE A 85 1.19 22.51 -7.32
C ILE A 85 2.20 23.68 -7.26
N ILE A 86 3.46 23.42 -7.58
CA ILE A 86 4.52 24.43 -7.54
C ILE A 86 4.29 25.52 -8.59
N THR A 87 3.96 25.12 -9.82
CA THR A 87 3.73 26.07 -10.93
C THR A 87 2.55 26.98 -10.61
N LEU A 88 1.47 26.43 -10.06
CA LEU A 88 0.33 27.22 -9.60
C LEU A 88 0.76 28.22 -8.51
N GLY A 89 1.54 27.76 -7.53
CA GLY A 89 2.08 28.62 -6.47
C GLY A 89 2.95 29.74 -7.02
N ILE A 90 3.83 29.46 -8.00
CA ILE A 90 4.67 30.46 -8.67
C ILE A 90 3.79 31.52 -9.34
N TYR A 91 2.78 31.13 -10.13
CA TYR A 91 1.89 32.08 -10.80
C TYR A 91 1.12 32.96 -9.79
N ILE A 92 0.65 32.38 -8.69
CA ILE A 92 -0.04 33.16 -7.63
C ILE A 92 0.90 34.19 -7.03
N ILE A 93 2.15 33.82 -6.71
CA ILE A 93 3.13 34.74 -6.11
C ILE A 93 3.51 35.83 -7.11
N GLN A 94 3.66 35.49 -8.39
CA GLN A 94 4.01 36.44 -9.45
C GLN A 94 2.96 37.54 -9.69
N ILE A 95 1.73 37.37 -9.19
CA ILE A 95 0.72 38.44 -9.20
C ILE A 95 1.20 39.64 -8.35
N ALA A 96 1.91 39.39 -7.27
CA ALA A 96 2.34 40.42 -6.34
C ALA A 96 3.87 40.74 -6.42
N ILE A 97 4.67 39.70 -6.72
CA ILE A 97 6.15 39.80 -6.65
C ILE A 97 6.74 39.02 -7.83
N PRO A 98 7.52 39.70 -8.73
CA PRO A 98 8.15 38.98 -9.84
C PRO A 98 9.21 37.98 -9.31
N ILE A 99 9.15 36.76 -9.75
CA ILE A 99 10.10 35.70 -9.40
C ILE A 99 11.12 35.56 -10.54
N PRO A 100 12.43 35.72 -10.26
CA PRO A 100 13.47 35.49 -11.27
C PRO A 100 13.45 34.08 -11.84
N LYS A 101 13.72 33.93 -13.15
CA LYS A 101 13.73 32.64 -13.84
C LYS A 101 14.68 31.63 -13.21
N ASP A 102 15.82 32.07 -12.70
CA ASP A 102 16.81 31.22 -12.03
C ASP A 102 16.25 30.59 -10.74
N ILE A 103 15.41 31.32 -9.99
CA ILE A 103 14.73 30.81 -8.80
C ILE A 103 13.71 29.76 -9.21
N VAL A 104 12.97 29.99 -10.30
CA VAL A 104 12.03 28.99 -10.83
C VAL A 104 12.77 27.71 -11.25
N LEU A 105 13.87 27.82 -11.99
CA LEU A 105 14.70 26.68 -12.38
C LEU A 105 15.24 25.91 -11.18
N LEU A 106 15.76 26.65 -10.18
CA LEU A 106 16.25 26.04 -8.95
C LEU A 106 15.15 25.28 -8.21
N THR A 107 13.95 25.84 -8.14
CA THR A 107 12.79 25.19 -7.50
C THR A 107 12.41 23.90 -8.21
N LEU A 108 12.33 23.92 -9.56
CA LEU A 108 12.05 22.72 -10.35
C LEU A 108 13.15 21.66 -10.18
N PHE A 109 14.42 22.07 -10.08
CA PHE A 109 15.55 21.16 -9.86
C PHE A 109 15.51 20.52 -8.47
N ILE A 110 15.14 21.26 -7.43
CA ILE A 110 14.98 20.72 -6.06
C ILE A 110 13.93 19.60 -6.04
N VAL A 111 12.84 19.72 -6.81
CA VAL A 111 11.84 18.65 -6.92
C VAL A 111 12.43 17.34 -7.47
N VAL A 112 13.38 17.43 -8.41
CA VAL A 112 14.08 16.23 -8.91
C VAL A 112 14.87 15.55 -7.80
N ILE A 113 15.60 16.34 -6.98
CA ILE A 113 16.36 15.79 -5.84
C ILE A 113 15.43 15.13 -4.83
N ILE A 114 14.30 15.77 -4.51
CA ILE A 114 13.27 15.21 -3.62
C ILE A 114 12.71 13.92 -4.20
N GLY A 115 12.44 13.85 -5.50
CA GLY A 115 11.97 12.65 -6.19
C GLY A 115 12.97 11.49 -6.10
N ILE A 116 14.26 11.77 -6.31
CA ILE A 116 15.33 10.78 -6.14
C ILE A 116 15.38 10.27 -4.71
N TYR A 117 15.34 11.17 -3.73
CA TYR A 117 15.28 10.78 -2.31
C TYR A 117 14.04 9.92 -2.02
N ALA A 118 12.86 10.34 -2.48
CA ALA A 118 11.61 9.60 -2.27
C ALA A 118 11.64 8.20 -2.90
N TYR A 119 12.29 8.06 -4.07
CA TYR A 119 12.48 6.76 -4.72
C TYR A 119 13.41 5.85 -3.89
N ILE A 120 14.56 6.37 -3.43
CA ILE A 120 15.50 5.61 -2.59
C ILE A 120 14.82 5.21 -1.28
N ASN A 121 14.11 6.14 -0.64
CA ASN A 121 13.39 5.89 0.61
C ASN A 121 12.32 4.80 0.46
N ALA A 122 11.59 4.75 -0.66
CA ALA A 122 10.62 3.72 -0.95
C ALA A 122 11.23 2.31 -1.08
N HIS A 123 12.54 2.20 -1.29
CA HIS A 123 13.26 0.92 -1.42
C HIS A 123 14.03 0.53 -0.15
N ARG A 124 14.01 1.40 0.88
CA ARG A 124 14.67 1.17 2.16
C ARG A 124 13.64 0.71 3.20
N ILE A 125 13.63 -0.58 3.50
CA ILE A 125 12.76 -1.13 4.54
C ILE A 125 13.36 -0.79 5.90
N ILE A 126 12.60 -0.09 6.76
CA ILE A 126 12.93 0.12 8.17
C ILE A 126 12.22 -0.92 9.05
N ILE A 127 12.65 -1.04 10.29
CA ILE A 127 11.98 -1.85 11.32
C ILE A 127 11.47 -0.88 12.37
N THR A 128 10.19 -1.00 12.71
CA THR A 128 9.54 -0.26 13.79
C THR A 128 9.13 -1.27 14.86
N GLU A 129 9.49 -1.05 16.12
CA GLU A 129 9.25 -1.99 17.20
C GLU A 129 8.30 -1.39 18.24
N HIS A 130 7.36 -2.21 18.70
CA HIS A 130 6.40 -1.85 19.73
C HIS A 130 6.29 -2.95 20.78
N ASN A 131 6.28 -2.58 22.06
CA ASN A 131 5.94 -3.48 23.15
C ASN A 131 4.46 -3.32 23.49
N ILE A 132 3.72 -4.41 23.45
CA ILE A 132 2.29 -4.47 23.72
C ILE A 132 2.07 -5.33 24.97
N LYS A 133 1.44 -4.76 26.00
CA LYS A 133 1.04 -5.50 27.20
C LYS A 133 -0.35 -6.08 26.99
N ILE A 134 -0.48 -7.37 27.07
CA ILE A 134 -1.73 -8.11 26.79
C ILE A 134 -2.10 -8.95 28.00
N ASN A 135 -3.38 -8.87 28.38
CA ASN A 135 -3.98 -9.77 29.36
C ASN A 135 -4.17 -11.17 28.75
N ASN A 136 -4.26 -12.20 29.57
CA ASN A 136 -4.51 -13.58 29.14
C ASN A 136 -3.50 -14.15 28.12
N LEU A 137 -2.31 -13.58 28.04
CA LEU A 137 -1.26 -14.08 27.16
C LEU A 137 -0.59 -15.32 27.79
N ASP A 138 -0.59 -16.46 27.12
CA ASP A 138 0.00 -17.70 27.62
C ASP A 138 1.52 -17.63 27.69
N GLU A 139 2.15 -17.18 26.60
CA GLU A 139 3.59 -16.98 26.49
C GLU A 139 3.91 -15.70 25.71
N GLU A 140 5.02 -15.03 26.05
CA GLU A 140 5.47 -13.86 25.30
C GLU A 140 5.88 -14.27 23.90
N LEU A 141 5.46 -13.50 22.89
CA LEU A 141 5.78 -13.78 21.49
C LEU A 141 5.95 -12.50 20.69
N THR A 142 6.62 -12.63 19.54
CA THR A 142 6.85 -11.52 18.62
C THR A 142 6.16 -11.77 17.29
N ILE A 143 5.29 -10.85 16.90
CA ILE A 143 4.62 -10.83 15.60
C ILE A 143 5.38 -9.88 14.66
N ILE A 144 5.73 -10.35 13.48
CA ILE A 144 6.10 -9.49 12.36
C ILE A 144 4.82 -9.12 11.63
N HIS A 145 4.39 -7.87 11.76
CA HIS A 145 3.25 -7.32 11.03
C HIS A 145 3.74 -6.56 9.78
N ILE A 146 3.30 -6.99 8.62
CA ILE A 146 3.56 -6.35 7.32
C ILE A 146 2.26 -6.28 6.51
N SER A 147 2.21 -5.35 5.56
CA SER A 147 1.07 -5.17 4.66
C SER A 147 1.52 -4.54 3.34
N ASP A 148 0.59 -4.48 2.38
CA ASP A 148 0.75 -3.65 1.18
C ASP A 148 2.06 -3.93 0.43
N LEU A 149 2.33 -5.22 0.17
CA LEU A 149 3.51 -5.61 -0.58
C LEU A 149 3.40 -5.22 -2.05
N HIS A 150 2.18 -5.22 -2.59
CA HIS A 150 1.88 -4.87 -3.98
C HIS A 150 2.82 -5.52 -4.98
N VAL A 151 3.01 -6.83 -4.84
CA VAL A 151 3.87 -7.60 -5.75
C VAL A 151 3.22 -7.66 -7.13
N GLY A 152 3.95 -7.18 -8.14
CA GLY A 152 3.45 -7.15 -9.51
C GLY A 152 4.32 -6.34 -10.44
N SER A 153 3.76 -5.30 -11.07
CA SER A 153 4.42 -4.48 -12.08
C SER A 153 5.67 -3.79 -11.54
N ILE A 154 5.56 -3.12 -10.41
CA ILE A 154 6.63 -2.28 -9.84
C ILE A 154 7.42 -3.06 -8.79
N ARG A 155 6.74 -3.73 -7.88
CA ARG A 155 7.35 -4.56 -6.83
C ARG A 155 7.46 -6.00 -7.30
N ASN A 156 8.64 -6.60 -7.23
CA ASN A 156 8.94 -7.87 -7.90
C ASN A 156 9.65 -8.88 -6.98
N LYS A 157 10.02 -10.03 -7.54
CA LYS A 157 10.73 -11.11 -6.84
C LYS A 157 12.03 -10.66 -6.14
N LYS A 158 12.72 -9.60 -6.61
CA LYS A 158 13.93 -9.07 -5.94
C LYS A 158 13.56 -8.40 -4.62
N MET A 159 12.46 -7.64 -4.59
CA MET A 159 11.95 -7.04 -3.35
C MET A 159 11.58 -8.14 -2.35
N LEU A 160 10.84 -9.18 -2.77
CA LEU A 160 10.47 -10.30 -1.90
C LEU A 160 11.69 -11.06 -1.37
N LYS A 161 12.75 -11.23 -2.19
CA LYS A 161 14.00 -11.84 -1.72
C LYS A 161 14.67 -11.01 -0.63
N ASN A 162 14.70 -9.69 -0.78
CA ASN A 162 15.27 -8.81 0.23
C ASN A 162 14.41 -8.81 1.51
N LEU A 163 13.09 -8.78 1.36
CA LEU A 163 12.14 -8.85 2.48
C LEU A 163 12.33 -10.13 3.28
N ILE A 164 12.33 -11.31 2.63
CA ILE A 164 12.43 -12.57 3.35
C ILE A 164 13.81 -12.76 4.02
N ASN A 165 14.88 -12.26 3.43
CA ASN A 165 16.19 -12.26 4.08
C ASN A 165 16.15 -11.41 5.37
N LYS A 166 15.48 -10.26 5.33
CA LYS A 166 15.31 -9.38 6.49
C LYS A 166 14.43 -10.03 7.56
N ILE A 167 13.28 -10.61 7.18
CA ILE A 167 12.40 -11.38 8.08
C ILE A 167 13.19 -12.50 8.77
N ASN A 168 13.94 -13.29 8.03
CA ASN A 168 14.71 -14.41 8.55
C ASN A 168 15.90 -14.00 9.46
N SER A 169 16.27 -12.72 9.50
CA SER A 169 17.27 -12.16 10.43
C SER A 169 16.68 -11.65 11.73
N ILE A 170 15.34 -11.60 11.83
CA ILE A 170 14.62 -11.15 13.00
C ILE A 170 14.20 -12.37 13.82
N SER A 171 14.37 -12.31 15.15
CA SER A 171 13.80 -13.31 16.05
C SER A 171 12.34 -13.00 16.27
N ALA A 172 11.46 -13.80 15.66
CA ALA A 172 10.00 -13.66 15.76
C ALA A 172 9.34 -15.03 15.61
N ASP A 173 8.09 -15.12 15.99
CA ASP A 173 7.32 -16.36 16.02
C ASP A 173 6.46 -16.55 14.77
N ILE A 174 5.96 -15.45 14.20
CA ILE A 174 5.00 -15.47 13.10
C ILE A 174 5.11 -14.21 12.25
N VAL A 175 4.80 -14.32 10.97
CA VAL A 175 4.55 -13.18 10.06
C VAL A 175 3.07 -13.10 9.77
N ILE A 176 2.49 -11.92 9.94
CA ILE A 176 1.10 -11.63 9.54
C ILE A 176 1.13 -10.58 8.44
N ILE A 177 0.54 -10.93 7.29
CA ILE A 177 0.35 -10.02 6.14
C ILE A 177 -1.11 -9.55 6.16
N SER A 178 -1.34 -8.30 6.53
CA SER A 178 -2.67 -7.71 6.66
C SER A 178 -3.21 -7.12 5.36
N GLY A 179 -3.01 -7.80 4.23
CA GLY A 179 -3.62 -7.48 2.94
C GLY A 179 -2.68 -6.89 1.90
N ASP A 180 -3.20 -6.78 0.69
CA ASP A 180 -2.56 -6.22 -0.50
C ASP A 180 -1.18 -6.85 -0.79
N LEU A 181 -1.18 -8.19 -0.85
CA LEU A 181 -0.01 -8.97 -1.23
C LEU A 181 0.30 -8.80 -2.72
N ALA A 182 -0.72 -8.84 -3.59
CA ALA A 182 -0.63 -8.57 -5.03
C ALA A 182 -0.94 -7.09 -5.34
N ASP A 183 -0.39 -6.57 -6.46
CA ASP A 183 -0.69 -5.19 -6.91
C ASP A 183 -2.08 -5.06 -7.58
N GLY A 184 -2.67 -6.17 -7.99
CA GLY A 184 -3.96 -6.23 -8.66
C GLY A 184 -3.95 -5.78 -10.13
N TYR A 185 -2.85 -5.28 -10.64
CA TYR A 185 -2.73 -4.82 -12.05
C TYR A 185 -2.04 -5.84 -12.93
N SER A 186 -1.04 -6.53 -12.41
CA SER A 186 -0.31 -7.58 -13.10
C SER A 186 -1.00 -8.94 -12.95
N PRO A 187 -0.93 -9.82 -13.98
CA PRO A 187 -1.41 -11.20 -13.85
C PRO A 187 -0.68 -11.93 -12.72
N VAL A 188 -1.44 -12.54 -11.82
CA VAL A 188 -0.88 -13.36 -10.74
C VAL A 188 -0.38 -14.68 -11.31
N LYS A 189 0.94 -14.92 -11.21
CA LYS A 189 1.60 -16.17 -11.62
C LYS A 189 1.80 -17.08 -10.41
N GLU A 190 1.70 -18.40 -10.60
CA GLU A 190 1.82 -19.37 -9.52
C GLU A 190 3.13 -19.30 -8.73
N ASP A 191 4.21 -18.80 -9.34
CA ASP A 191 5.52 -18.62 -8.70
C ASP A 191 5.78 -17.20 -8.19
N MET A 192 4.77 -16.32 -8.21
CA MET A 192 4.93 -14.89 -7.92
C MET A 192 5.51 -14.65 -6.52
N PHE A 193 5.05 -15.39 -5.53
CA PHE A 193 5.45 -15.26 -4.14
C PHE A 193 6.45 -16.32 -3.66
N ILE A 194 7.01 -17.13 -4.55
CA ILE A 194 7.85 -18.29 -4.21
C ILE A 194 9.05 -17.95 -3.31
N SER A 195 9.53 -16.70 -3.33
CA SER A 195 10.59 -16.25 -2.44
C SER A 195 10.21 -16.32 -0.97
N LEU A 196 8.91 -16.14 -0.64
CA LEU A 196 8.41 -16.18 0.73
C LEU A 196 8.38 -17.59 1.31
N LYS A 197 8.42 -18.63 0.47
CA LYS A 197 8.58 -20.03 0.90
C LYS A 197 9.85 -20.27 1.73
N LYS A 198 10.82 -19.36 1.65
CA LYS A 198 12.08 -19.43 2.41
C LYS A 198 11.94 -18.88 3.84
N SER A 199 10.74 -18.51 4.26
CA SER A 199 10.50 -18.12 5.63
C SER A 199 10.83 -19.24 6.60
N LYS A 200 11.52 -18.91 7.69
CA LYS A 200 11.81 -19.84 8.79
C LYS A 200 10.68 -19.95 9.79
N ILE A 201 9.72 -19.04 9.72
CA ILE A 201 8.53 -18.94 10.58
C ILE A 201 7.27 -18.92 9.73
N PRO A 202 6.12 -19.33 10.25
CA PRO A 202 4.86 -19.36 9.48
C PRO A 202 4.46 -17.95 9.02
N ILE A 203 3.81 -17.90 7.86
CA ILE A 203 3.26 -16.66 7.29
C ILE A 203 1.76 -16.83 7.17
N PHE A 204 0.99 -15.95 7.80
CA PHE A 204 -0.46 -15.84 7.67
C PHE A 204 -0.82 -14.61 6.86
N PHE A 205 -1.86 -14.72 6.05
CA PHE A 205 -2.25 -13.70 5.10
C PHE A 205 -3.76 -13.54 5.03
N VAL A 206 -4.21 -12.30 5.06
CA VAL A 206 -5.62 -11.90 4.89
C VAL A 206 -5.73 -11.01 3.65
N PHE A 207 -6.83 -11.11 2.90
CA PHE A 207 -7.01 -10.32 1.69
C PHE A 207 -7.24 -8.85 1.95
N GLY A 208 -6.50 -8.00 1.21
CA GLY A 208 -6.83 -6.59 0.99
C GLY A 208 -7.64 -6.39 -0.30
N ASN A 209 -7.90 -5.14 -0.64
CA ASN A 209 -8.72 -4.83 -1.82
C ASN A 209 -8.02 -5.13 -3.15
N HIS A 210 -6.70 -4.97 -3.25
CA HIS A 210 -5.95 -5.26 -4.49
C HIS A 210 -5.86 -6.75 -4.78
N ASP A 211 -5.93 -7.60 -3.78
CA ASP A 211 -5.83 -9.05 -3.94
C ASP A 211 -6.97 -9.65 -4.76
N TYR A 212 -8.10 -8.97 -4.83
CA TYR A 212 -9.26 -9.40 -5.63
C TYR A 212 -9.12 -9.11 -7.13
N TYR A 213 -8.32 -8.08 -7.51
CA TYR A 213 -8.26 -7.63 -8.91
C TYR A 213 -7.54 -8.60 -9.83
N GLY A 214 -6.51 -9.29 -9.33
CA GLY A 214 -5.71 -10.24 -10.10
C GLY A 214 -6.33 -11.64 -10.26
N GLY A 215 -7.48 -11.90 -9.60
CA GLY A 215 -8.17 -13.18 -9.57
C GLY A 215 -7.82 -14.03 -8.34
N ILE A 216 -8.84 -14.33 -7.55
CA ILE A 216 -8.71 -15.02 -6.25
C ILE A 216 -8.10 -16.42 -6.38
N ASP A 217 -8.56 -17.21 -7.37
CA ASP A 217 -8.09 -18.59 -7.56
C ASP A 217 -6.58 -18.65 -7.85
N GLN A 218 -6.08 -17.73 -8.68
CA GLN A 218 -4.67 -17.62 -9.01
C GLN A 218 -3.85 -17.16 -7.79
N LEU A 219 -4.39 -16.22 -7.03
CA LEU A 219 -3.76 -15.74 -5.81
C LEU A 219 -3.64 -16.85 -4.76
N LEU A 220 -4.71 -17.62 -4.52
CA LEU A 220 -4.71 -18.75 -3.59
C LEU A 220 -3.75 -19.87 -4.01
N LYS A 221 -3.63 -20.15 -5.31
CA LYS A 221 -2.60 -21.06 -5.81
C LYS A 221 -1.19 -20.55 -5.56
N ALA A 222 -0.94 -19.27 -5.83
CA ALA A 222 0.38 -18.66 -5.66
C ALA A 222 0.78 -18.58 -4.18
N THR A 223 -0.14 -18.26 -3.26
CA THR A 223 0.10 -18.25 -1.81
C THR A 223 0.38 -19.65 -1.28
N LYS A 224 -0.42 -20.65 -1.70
CA LYS A 224 -0.20 -22.07 -1.36
C LYS A 224 1.17 -22.56 -1.81
N ASN A 225 1.61 -22.24 -3.03
CA ASN A 225 2.92 -22.61 -3.54
C ASN A 225 4.07 -21.97 -2.75
N ALA A 226 3.82 -20.81 -2.15
CA ALA A 226 4.75 -20.09 -1.31
C ALA A 226 4.68 -20.49 0.19
N ASN A 227 3.90 -21.52 0.55
CA ASN A 227 3.63 -21.95 1.92
C ASN A 227 3.06 -20.81 2.81
N ILE A 228 2.25 -19.95 2.25
CA ILE A 228 1.50 -18.91 2.95
C ILE A 228 0.13 -19.46 3.31
N VAL A 229 -0.26 -19.37 4.57
CA VAL A 229 -1.60 -19.76 5.04
C VAL A 229 -2.54 -18.56 4.87
N SER A 230 -3.50 -18.69 3.97
CA SER A 230 -4.52 -17.66 3.76
C SER A 230 -5.65 -17.85 4.78
N VAL A 231 -5.86 -16.86 5.64
CA VAL A 231 -6.90 -16.85 6.68
C VAL A 231 -8.02 -15.92 6.20
N ILE A 232 -9.08 -16.49 5.64
CA ILE A 232 -10.10 -15.73 4.91
C ILE A 232 -11.46 -15.96 5.53
N ASN A 233 -11.95 -14.97 6.28
CA ASN A 233 -13.23 -15.04 7.00
C ASN A 233 -13.30 -16.27 7.93
N GLU A 234 -12.17 -16.60 8.55
CA GLU A 234 -12.03 -17.75 9.44
C GLU A 234 -11.08 -17.42 10.62
N LYS A 235 -11.12 -18.28 11.65
CA LYS A 235 -10.23 -18.25 12.81
C LYS A 235 -9.18 -19.33 12.69
N ILE A 236 -7.96 -19.02 13.07
CA ILE A 236 -6.90 -19.99 13.34
C ILE A 236 -6.31 -19.75 14.72
N GLU A 237 -5.76 -20.78 15.31
CA GLU A 237 -5.07 -20.70 16.61
C GLU A 237 -3.56 -20.85 16.41
N PHE A 238 -2.79 -19.99 17.08
CA PHE A 238 -1.34 -20.04 17.04
C PHE A 238 -0.75 -19.60 18.38
N LYS A 239 -0.08 -20.52 19.10
CA LYS A 239 0.60 -20.25 20.39
C LYS A 239 -0.27 -19.45 21.38
N GLY A 240 -1.50 -19.87 21.59
CA GLY A 240 -2.45 -19.21 22.51
C GLY A 240 -3.10 -17.94 21.95
N LEU A 241 -2.82 -17.55 20.71
CA LEU A 241 -3.53 -16.47 20.02
C LEU A 241 -4.66 -17.02 19.16
N ASN A 242 -5.84 -16.43 19.25
CA ASN A 242 -6.90 -16.56 18.26
C ASN A 242 -6.69 -15.50 17.18
N ILE A 243 -6.36 -15.90 15.96
CA ILE A 243 -6.15 -15.00 14.83
C ILE A 243 -7.34 -15.11 13.90
N PHE A 244 -8.07 -14.01 13.75
CA PHE A 244 -9.24 -13.89 12.90
C PHE A 244 -8.89 -13.09 11.64
N GLY A 245 -9.07 -13.67 10.48
CA GLY A 245 -8.93 -12.97 9.20
C GLY A 245 -10.27 -12.45 8.73
N LEU A 246 -10.42 -11.13 8.61
CA LEU A 246 -11.58 -10.50 7.97
C LEU A 246 -11.15 -9.96 6.62
N SER A 247 -11.65 -10.56 5.53
CA SER A 247 -11.31 -10.12 4.18
C SER A 247 -12.04 -8.83 3.80
N TYR A 248 -11.43 -8.06 2.89
CA TYR A 248 -12.05 -6.84 2.37
C TYR A 248 -13.32 -7.17 1.58
N SER A 249 -14.39 -6.44 1.84
CA SER A 249 -15.67 -6.60 1.14
C SER A 249 -15.95 -5.37 0.25
N PHE A 250 -16.04 -5.58 -1.06
CA PHE A 250 -16.36 -4.53 -2.05
C PHE A 250 -17.84 -4.12 -2.00
N GLY A 251 -18.27 -3.53 -0.87
CA GLY A 251 -19.64 -3.04 -0.73
C GLY A 251 -20.71 -4.13 -0.58
N ASN A 252 -20.32 -5.39 -0.43
CA ASN A 252 -21.22 -6.44 0.03
C ASN A 252 -21.33 -6.38 1.56
N GLN A 253 -22.06 -5.37 2.03
CA GLN A 253 -22.24 -5.14 3.47
C GLN A 253 -22.91 -6.32 4.17
N ASP A 254 -23.84 -7.01 3.48
CA ASP A 254 -24.56 -8.14 4.07
C ASP A 254 -23.63 -9.31 4.38
N GLU A 255 -22.72 -9.67 3.45
CA GLU A 255 -21.71 -10.70 3.66
C GLU A 255 -20.74 -10.35 4.79
N GLN A 256 -20.34 -9.09 4.87
CA GLN A 256 -19.44 -8.63 5.93
C GLN A 256 -20.12 -8.69 7.29
N VAL A 257 -21.38 -8.26 7.38
CA VAL A 257 -22.19 -8.34 8.62
C VAL A 257 -22.38 -9.79 9.06
N GLU A 258 -22.67 -10.70 8.12
CA GLU A 258 -22.80 -12.13 8.42
C GLU A 258 -21.48 -12.72 8.95
N THR A 259 -20.36 -12.36 8.31
CA THR A 259 -19.02 -12.79 8.76
C THR A 259 -18.71 -12.29 10.16
N ILE A 260 -18.99 -11.01 10.46
CA ILE A 260 -18.78 -10.43 11.78
C ILE A 260 -19.61 -11.15 12.84
N LYS A 261 -20.89 -11.45 12.56
CA LYS A 261 -21.74 -12.22 13.49
C LYS A 261 -21.17 -13.60 13.79
N LYS A 262 -20.65 -14.31 12.78
CA LYS A 262 -19.98 -15.60 13.00
C LYS A 262 -18.72 -15.46 13.85
N ILE A 263 -17.98 -14.37 13.71
CA ILE A 263 -16.81 -14.08 14.56
C ILE A 263 -17.25 -13.84 16.00
N GLU A 264 -18.30 -13.05 16.23
CA GLU A 264 -18.85 -12.78 17.58
C GLU A 264 -19.26 -14.06 18.31
N GLU A 265 -19.78 -15.06 17.59
CA GLU A 265 -20.19 -16.35 18.17
C GLU A 265 -19.01 -17.23 18.65
N VAL A 266 -17.80 -17.01 18.12
CA VAL A 266 -16.62 -17.86 18.37
C VAL A 266 -15.48 -17.14 19.07
N ILE A 267 -15.68 -15.87 19.44
CA ILE A 267 -14.68 -15.12 20.21
C ILE A 267 -14.63 -15.62 21.66
N ASP A 268 -13.43 -15.87 22.19
CA ASP A 268 -13.23 -16.29 23.57
C ASP A 268 -12.52 -15.16 24.32
N LEU A 269 -13.22 -14.53 25.25
CA LEU A 269 -12.70 -13.40 26.06
C LEU A 269 -11.60 -13.83 27.06
N ASN A 270 -11.39 -15.13 27.26
CA ASN A 270 -10.31 -15.65 28.11
C ASN A 270 -9.01 -15.87 27.31
N GLN A 271 -9.02 -15.67 26.01
CA GLN A 271 -7.87 -15.81 25.13
C GLN A 271 -7.55 -14.48 24.41
N VAL A 272 -6.33 -14.34 23.92
CA VAL A 272 -5.93 -13.18 23.15
C VAL A 272 -6.50 -13.26 21.74
N ASN A 273 -7.34 -12.29 21.36
CA ASN A 273 -8.01 -12.24 20.08
C ASN A 273 -7.37 -11.18 19.18
N VAL A 274 -6.79 -11.61 18.07
CA VAL A 274 -6.12 -10.76 17.06
C VAL A 274 -6.98 -10.71 15.81
N LEU A 275 -7.49 -9.53 15.47
CA LEU A 275 -8.15 -9.27 14.18
C LEU A 275 -7.13 -8.84 13.14
N VAL A 276 -7.12 -9.49 12.01
CA VAL A 276 -6.39 -9.06 10.82
C VAL A 276 -7.40 -8.55 9.81
N TYR A 277 -7.47 -7.25 9.65
CA TYR A 277 -8.39 -6.57 8.73
C TYR A 277 -7.65 -5.45 8.01
N HIS A 278 -7.60 -5.54 6.68
CA HIS A 278 -6.76 -4.67 5.87
C HIS A 278 -7.00 -3.18 6.10
N VAL A 279 -8.25 -2.74 6.19
CA VAL A 279 -8.60 -1.32 6.35
C VAL A 279 -8.68 -0.94 7.84
N PRO A 280 -8.05 0.16 8.29
CA PRO A 280 -8.04 0.58 9.70
C PRO A 280 -9.34 1.32 10.07
N VAL A 281 -10.46 0.61 10.04
CA VAL A 281 -11.79 1.14 10.37
C VAL A 281 -12.50 0.24 11.38
N ASN A 282 -13.51 0.77 12.03
CA ASN A 282 -14.38 0.05 12.98
C ASN A 282 -13.63 -0.53 14.19
N TRP A 283 -12.45 -0.01 14.56
CA TRP A 283 -11.68 -0.51 15.70
C TRP A 283 -12.48 -0.41 17.02
N GLU A 284 -13.22 0.69 17.23
CA GLU A 284 -14.06 0.87 18.41
C GLU A 284 -15.11 -0.25 18.57
N PHE A 285 -15.68 -0.68 17.44
CA PHE A 285 -16.61 -1.80 17.42
C PHE A 285 -15.88 -3.12 17.70
N PHE A 286 -14.78 -3.42 16.99
CA PHE A 286 -14.06 -4.68 17.15
C PHE A 286 -13.52 -4.87 18.57
N ARG A 287 -12.98 -3.81 19.21
CA ARG A 287 -12.57 -3.90 20.61
C ARG A 287 -13.75 -4.14 21.55
N SER A 288 -14.95 -3.59 21.26
CA SER A 288 -16.14 -3.76 22.11
C SER A 288 -16.66 -5.20 22.12
N ILE A 289 -16.37 -5.97 21.09
CA ILE A 289 -16.74 -7.40 21.01
C ILE A 289 -15.62 -8.34 21.46
N GLY A 290 -14.45 -7.82 21.89
CA GLY A 290 -13.41 -8.58 22.56
C GLY A 290 -12.12 -8.80 21.76
N PHE A 291 -11.83 -7.97 20.75
CA PHE A 291 -10.52 -7.99 20.10
C PHE A 291 -9.49 -7.16 20.88
N ASP A 292 -8.37 -7.81 21.23
CA ASP A 292 -7.24 -7.19 21.91
C ASP A 292 -6.33 -6.43 20.94
N ILE A 293 -6.17 -6.95 19.72
CA ILE A 293 -5.31 -6.36 18.69
C ILE A 293 -6.03 -6.36 17.34
N GLN A 294 -6.00 -5.22 16.64
CA GLN A 294 -6.32 -5.15 15.21
C GLN A 294 -5.05 -4.82 14.41
N LEU A 295 -4.78 -5.60 13.35
CA LEU A 295 -3.67 -5.40 12.41
C LEU A 295 -4.21 -4.93 11.07
N SER A 296 -3.76 -3.74 10.63
CA SER A 296 -4.24 -3.09 9.40
C SER A 296 -3.12 -2.46 8.57
N GLY A 297 -3.37 -2.24 7.29
CA GLY A 297 -2.52 -1.52 6.35
C GLY A 297 -3.31 -0.48 5.55
N HIS A 298 -3.38 -0.63 4.22
CA HIS A 298 -4.23 0.10 3.27
C HIS A 298 -3.86 1.58 3.06
N THR A 299 -3.57 2.30 4.11
CA THR A 299 -3.39 3.76 4.06
C THR A 299 -2.04 4.19 3.50
N HIS A 300 -1.04 3.30 3.52
CA HIS A 300 0.36 3.61 3.23
C HIS A 300 0.92 4.81 4.03
N GLY A 301 0.25 5.21 5.14
CA GLY A 301 0.52 6.47 5.82
C GLY A 301 0.31 7.71 4.93
N GLY A 302 -0.48 7.57 3.85
CA GLY A 302 -0.65 8.56 2.78
C GLY A 302 0.51 8.62 1.79
N GLN A 303 1.46 7.70 1.90
CA GLN A 303 2.59 7.40 1.01
C GLN A 303 3.55 8.57 0.75
N PHE A 304 3.07 9.76 0.32
CA PHE A 304 3.92 10.93 0.05
C PHE A 304 3.19 12.26 0.27
N TYR A 305 3.94 13.31 0.62
CA TYR A 305 3.43 14.66 0.65
C TYR A 305 3.06 15.15 -0.78
N PRO A 306 1.93 15.89 -0.94
CA PRO A 306 0.97 16.30 0.10
C PRO A 306 -0.18 15.32 0.37
N MET A 307 -0.18 14.13 -0.27
CA MET A 307 -1.29 13.17 -0.17
C MET A 307 -1.55 12.71 1.26
N ASN A 308 -0.51 12.59 2.10
CA ASN A 308 -0.66 12.23 3.51
C ASN A 308 -1.50 13.23 4.32
N LEU A 309 -1.58 14.51 3.92
CA LEU A 309 -2.46 15.49 4.54
C LEU A 309 -3.94 15.18 4.22
N ILE A 310 -4.22 14.74 2.99
CA ILE A 310 -5.56 14.36 2.54
C ILE A 310 -5.98 13.07 3.23
N PHE A 311 -5.10 12.05 3.25
CA PHE A 311 -5.38 10.77 3.88
C PHE A 311 -5.60 10.90 5.40
N LYS A 312 -4.93 11.84 6.07
CA LYS A 312 -5.16 12.13 7.49
C LYS A 312 -6.59 12.64 7.79
N ILE A 313 -7.24 13.27 6.80
CA ILE A 313 -8.64 13.69 6.92
C ILE A 313 -9.59 12.51 6.69
N MET A 314 -9.22 11.59 5.79
CA MET A 314 -10.05 10.45 5.41
C MET A 314 -9.98 9.29 6.43
N PHE A 315 -8.81 9.09 7.06
CA PHE A 315 -8.56 7.97 7.97
C PHE A 315 -8.15 8.51 9.35
N PRO A 316 -9.01 8.32 10.38
CA PRO A 316 -8.69 8.69 11.76
C PRO A 316 -7.40 8.01 12.25
N TYR A 317 -7.20 6.75 11.84
CA TYR A 317 -6.03 5.94 12.16
C TYR A 317 -5.16 5.77 10.90
N LEU A 318 -4.29 6.75 10.65
CA LEU A 318 -3.52 6.76 9.41
C LEU A 318 -2.32 5.82 9.44
N ARG A 319 -1.55 5.79 10.53
CA ARG A 319 -0.36 4.95 10.72
C ARG A 319 0.10 4.92 12.16
N GLY A 320 0.81 3.86 12.57
CA GLY A 320 1.44 3.68 13.88
C GLY A 320 0.64 2.77 14.79
N LEU A 321 1.00 2.76 16.06
CA LEU A 321 0.31 2.00 17.10
C LEU A 321 -0.61 2.92 17.89
N PHE A 322 -1.88 2.54 17.95
CA PHE A 322 -2.90 3.20 18.78
C PHE A 322 -3.27 2.27 19.93
N LYS A 323 -3.56 2.86 21.09
CA LYS A 323 -4.00 2.15 22.29
C LYS A 323 -5.25 2.81 22.84
N TYR A 324 -6.22 2.00 23.22
CA TYR A 324 -7.37 2.41 24.02
C TYR A 324 -7.69 1.29 25.01
N ASP A 325 -7.63 1.60 26.32
CA ASP A 325 -7.66 0.62 27.42
C ASP A 325 -6.62 -0.49 27.17
N ASP A 326 -7.05 -1.73 27.07
CA ASP A 326 -6.20 -2.90 26.84
C ASP A 326 -6.19 -3.36 25.37
N SER A 327 -6.86 -2.61 24.47
CA SER A 327 -6.89 -2.92 23.05
C SER A 327 -5.93 -2.05 22.24
N TYR A 328 -5.37 -2.64 21.17
CA TYR A 328 -4.39 -2.00 20.29
C TYR A 328 -4.82 -2.09 18.82
N LEU A 329 -4.53 -1.02 18.08
CA LEU A 329 -4.62 -1.02 16.61
C LEU A 329 -3.24 -0.70 16.04
N SER A 330 -2.69 -1.62 15.27
CA SER A 330 -1.45 -1.40 14.50
C SER A 330 -1.78 -1.11 13.05
N VAL A 331 -1.43 0.07 12.57
CA VAL A 331 -1.58 0.48 11.17
C VAL A 331 -0.20 0.69 10.57
N THR A 332 0.22 -0.19 9.66
CA THR A 332 1.55 -0.10 9.03
C THR A 332 1.53 0.79 7.79
N ASP A 333 2.65 1.48 7.52
CA ASP A 333 2.87 2.18 6.26
C ASP A 333 2.99 1.21 5.06
N GLY A 334 3.15 -0.10 5.31
CA GLY A 334 3.34 -1.14 4.31
C GLY A 334 4.78 -1.29 3.82
N VAL A 335 5.12 -2.49 3.32
CA VAL A 335 6.46 -2.82 2.80
C VAL A 335 6.63 -2.33 1.37
N GLY A 336 5.60 -2.47 0.56
CA GLY A 336 5.57 -2.04 -0.84
C GLY A 336 5.20 -0.57 -0.99
N THR A 337 4.69 -0.24 -2.14
CA THR A 337 4.06 1.05 -2.43
C THR A 337 2.85 0.78 -3.32
N GLY A 338 1.80 1.56 -3.16
CA GLY A 338 0.90 1.81 -4.26
C GLY A 338 1.65 2.50 -5.40
N SER A 339 0.95 2.96 -6.42
CA SER A 339 1.55 3.83 -7.44
C SER A 339 1.53 5.29 -6.98
N PRO A 340 2.61 6.03 -7.16
CA PRO A 340 3.94 5.72 -7.71
C PRO A 340 4.90 5.05 -6.70
N PRO A 341 6.06 4.50 -7.17
CA PRO A 341 7.04 3.85 -6.28
C PRO A 341 7.90 4.84 -5.50
N LEU A 342 7.28 5.75 -4.81
CA LEU A 342 7.90 6.86 -4.09
C LEU A 342 7.34 6.96 -2.67
N ARG A 343 8.19 7.29 -1.70
CA ARG A 343 7.78 7.57 -0.32
C ARG A 343 8.42 8.84 0.19
N LEU A 344 7.59 9.81 0.58
CA LEU A 344 8.01 11.10 1.13
C LEU A 344 7.19 11.41 2.38
N GLY A 345 7.83 11.34 3.55
CA GLY A 345 7.16 11.48 4.85
C GLY A 345 6.58 10.17 5.40
N THR A 346 6.77 9.04 4.70
CA THR A 346 6.47 7.67 5.13
C THR A 346 7.64 6.76 4.79
N HIS A 347 7.61 5.50 5.24
CA HIS A 347 8.67 4.53 4.97
C HIS A 347 8.10 3.19 4.50
N SER A 348 8.89 2.42 3.76
CA SER A 348 8.64 0.99 3.65
C SER A 348 9.04 0.36 4.99
N GLU A 349 8.11 -0.36 5.66
CA GLU A 349 8.39 -0.83 7.01
C GLU A 349 8.00 -2.28 7.28
N ILE A 350 8.67 -2.86 8.27
CA ILE A 350 8.29 -4.06 8.98
C ILE A 350 7.99 -3.63 10.41
N VAL A 351 6.80 -3.92 10.93
CA VAL A 351 6.44 -3.65 12.30
C VAL A 351 6.66 -4.90 13.14
N LEU A 352 7.38 -4.78 14.25
CA LEU A 352 7.55 -5.83 15.26
C LEU A 352 6.65 -5.51 16.45
N LEU A 353 5.75 -6.42 16.77
CA LEU A 353 4.90 -6.32 17.94
C LEU A 353 5.36 -7.37 18.95
N HIS A 354 6.02 -6.92 20.02
CA HIS A 354 6.43 -7.75 21.15
C HIS A 354 5.29 -7.83 22.13
N LEU A 355 4.55 -8.94 22.11
CA LEU A 355 3.46 -9.20 23.04
C LEU A 355 4.06 -9.67 24.36
N LYS A 356 3.79 -8.94 25.43
CA LYS A 356 4.26 -9.20 26.78
C LYS A 356 3.08 -9.39 27.72
N LYS A 357 3.26 -10.25 28.73
CA LYS A 357 2.25 -10.43 29.77
C LYS A 357 2.02 -9.11 30.49
N ASN A 358 0.75 -8.77 30.70
CA ASN A 358 0.41 -7.70 31.62
C ASN A 358 0.49 -8.27 33.06
N ILE A 359 1.61 -8.01 33.71
CA ILE A 359 1.83 -8.38 35.12
C ILE A 359 1.44 -7.15 35.91
N GLU A 360 0.20 -7.08 36.41
CA GLU A 360 -0.18 -6.19 37.50
C GLU A 360 0.00 -6.87 38.85
#